data_3073d260359fa339eeec55d1096de5ba
#
_entry.id   3073d260359fa339eeec55d1096de5ba
#
_cell.length_a   1.000
_cell.length_b   1.000
_cell.length_c   1.000
_cell.angle_alpha   90.00
_cell.angle_beta   90.00
_cell.angle_gamma   90.00
#
_symmetry.space_group_name_H-M   'P 1'
#
loop_
_entity.id
_entity.type
_entity.pdbx_description
1 polymer ?
#
loop_
_entity_poly.entity_id
_entity_poly.type
_entity_poly.pdbx_seq_one_letter_code
_entity_poly.pdbx_strand_id
1 'polypeptide(L)'
;LQRHFPRVGYIKPVGQRFVEVAEQKIDEDTVLMDSVFRLNCPLVDMSPIAVEPDFTRKYLQAANNEALVKKIQKAFDRVAWEKDFVLCEGSGHAGVGSVFDLSNAQVAKHLGCKVIIVTRGGIGKPIDDVALNQALFEKEGVEIIGVILNQVLDNKVDYVTDFARRGLKRKGLELLGVIPHQPI
;
A
#
# COMPACT_ATOMS: atom_id res chain seq x y z
N LEU A 1 15.14 -1.10 -2.74
CA LEU A 1 15.29 -0.38 -1.47
C LEU A 1 16.53 -0.85 -0.72
N GLN A 2 16.71 -2.14 -0.43
CA GLN A 2 17.85 -2.69 0.34
C GLN A 2 19.24 -2.37 -0.24
N ARG A 3 19.35 -2.00 -1.53
CA ARG A 3 20.59 -1.51 -2.12
C ARG A 3 21.00 -0.11 -1.65
N HIS A 4 20.04 0.67 -1.16
CA HIS A 4 20.22 2.07 -0.73
C HIS A 4 20.00 2.23 0.77
N PHE A 5 19.18 1.39 1.38
CA PHE A 5 18.82 1.40 2.79
C PHE A 5 19.13 0.03 3.38
N PRO A 6 20.17 -0.13 4.17
CA PRO A 6 20.57 -1.43 4.73
C PRO A 6 19.48 -2.05 5.61
N ARG A 7 18.71 -1.22 6.32
CA ARG A 7 17.71 -1.66 7.26
C ARG A 7 16.31 -1.24 6.78
N VAL A 8 15.67 -2.12 6.01
CA VAL A 8 14.30 -1.90 5.51
C VAL A 8 13.31 -2.64 6.37
N GLY A 9 12.23 -1.96 6.77
CA GLY A 9 11.03 -2.55 7.34
C GLY A 9 9.91 -2.67 6.31
N TYR A 10 8.96 -3.55 6.57
CA TYR A 10 7.76 -3.71 5.78
C TYR A 10 6.57 -3.91 6.69
N ILE A 11 5.45 -3.30 6.35
CA ILE A 11 4.18 -3.50 7.03
C ILE A 11 3.03 -3.47 6.02
N LYS A 12 2.10 -4.41 6.16
CA LYS A 12 0.78 -4.41 5.53
C LYS A 12 -0.27 -4.20 6.62
N PRO A 13 -0.65 -2.95 6.90
CA PRO A 13 -1.44 -2.59 8.08
C PRO A 13 -2.79 -3.29 8.15
N VAL A 14 -3.43 -3.50 6.97
CA VAL A 14 -4.73 -4.17 6.85
C VAL A 14 -4.65 -5.20 5.74
N GLY A 15 -4.60 -6.47 6.11
CA GLY A 15 -4.54 -7.61 5.20
C GLY A 15 -5.92 -8.21 4.94
N GLN A 16 -6.22 -8.54 3.68
CA GLN A 16 -7.48 -9.16 3.25
C GLN A 16 -7.33 -10.66 2.94
N ARG A 17 -6.12 -11.11 2.73
CA ARG A 17 -5.80 -12.52 2.49
C ARG A 17 -4.77 -12.95 3.52
N PHE A 18 -5.10 -13.95 4.30
CA PHE A 18 -4.20 -14.40 5.35
C PHE A 18 -4.04 -15.93 5.36
N VAL A 19 -2.90 -16.34 5.85
CA VAL A 19 -2.56 -17.72 6.19
C VAL A 19 -2.32 -17.82 7.69
N GLU A 20 -2.43 -19.02 8.23
CA GLU A 20 -2.09 -19.27 9.64
C GLU A 20 -0.61 -19.63 9.75
N VAL A 21 0.11 -18.81 10.53
CA VAL A 21 1.52 -19.06 10.88
C VAL A 21 1.64 -19.03 12.39
N ALA A 22 2.04 -20.14 13.01
CA ALA A 22 2.15 -20.27 14.47
C ALA A 22 0.88 -19.77 15.21
N GLU A 23 -0.30 -20.23 14.80
CA GLU A 23 -1.61 -19.86 15.35
C GLU A 23 -2.00 -18.38 15.17
N GLN A 24 -1.29 -17.66 14.30
CA GLN A 24 -1.54 -16.23 14.01
C GLN A 24 -1.96 -16.06 12.55
N LYS A 25 -2.92 -15.17 12.32
CA LYS A 25 -3.39 -14.82 10.97
C LYS A 25 -2.51 -13.73 10.40
N ILE A 26 -1.68 -14.10 9.45
CA ILE A 26 -0.69 -13.23 8.79
C ILE A 26 -1.08 -13.08 7.32
N ASP A 27 -1.05 -11.85 6.82
CA ASP A 27 -1.31 -11.59 5.40
C ASP A 27 -0.29 -12.31 4.50
N GLU A 28 -0.75 -12.88 3.38
CA GLU A 28 0.07 -13.68 2.45
C GLU A 28 1.26 -12.89 1.90
N ASP A 29 1.05 -11.61 1.57
CA ASP A 29 2.12 -10.75 1.05
C ASP A 29 3.19 -10.50 2.11
N THR A 30 2.79 -10.39 3.38
CA THR A 30 3.74 -10.26 4.51
C THR A 30 4.63 -11.48 4.63
N VAL A 31 4.06 -12.68 4.52
CA VAL A 31 4.84 -13.94 4.56
C VAL A 31 5.79 -14.01 3.38
N LEU A 32 5.31 -13.64 2.17
CA LEU A 32 6.14 -13.60 0.98
C LEU A 32 7.30 -12.61 1.13
N MET A 33 7.01 -11.39 1.57
CA MET A 33 8.02 -10.34 1.74
C MET A 33 9.11 -10.74 2.74
N ASP A 34 8.74 -11.34 3.87
CA ASP A 34 9.71 -11.81 4.85
C ASP A 34 10.56 -12.97 4.31
N SER A 35 9.93 -13.94 3.63
CA SER A 35 10.62 -15.10 3.06
C SER A 35 11.67 -14.72 2.01
N VAL A 36 11.37 -13.71 1.19
CA VAL A 36 12.26 -13.25 0.10
C VAL A 36 13.32 -12.29 0.60
N PHE A 37 12.95 -11.34 1.46
CA PHE A 37 13.83 -10.21 1.83
C PHE A 37 14.44 -10.32 3.22
N ARG A 38 14.04 -11.31 4.03
CA ARG A 38 14.57 -11.57 5.40
C ARG A 38 14.60 -10.30 6.24
N LEU A 39 13.41 -9.74 6.46
CA LEU A 39 13.24 -8.41 7.04
C LEU A 39 13.57 -8.32 8.54
N ASN A 40 13.68 -9.48 9.22
CA ASN A 40 13.99 -9.58 10.65
C ASN A 40 13.02 -8.76 11.53
N CYS A 41 11.73 -8.85 11.23
CA CYS A 41 10.65 -8.28 12.01
C CYS A 41 9.63 -9.37 12.35
N PRO A 42 8.97 -9.32 13.53
CA PRO A 42 7.89 -10.25 13.84
C PRO A 42 6.75 -10.12 12.83
N LEU A 43 6.29 -11.24 12.26
CA LEU A 43 5.22 -11.25 11.25
C LEU A 43 3.94 -10.57 11.74
N VAL A 44 3.62 -10.71 13.04
CA VAL A 44 2.44 -10.07 13.65
C VAL A 44 2.50 -8.55 13.67
N ASP A 45 3.70 -7.98 13.71
CA ASP A 45 3.89 -6.54 13.65
C ASP A 45 3.88 -6.05 12.18
N MET A 46 4.35 -6.88 11.26
CA MET A 46 4.25 -6.59 9.84
C MET A 46 2.83 -6.77 9.27
N SER A 47 1.94 -7.51 9.95
CA SER A 47 0.54 -7.77 9.54
C SER A 47 -0.41 -7.65 10.74
N PRO A 48 -0.63 -6.43 11.27
CA PRO A 48 -1.37 -6.26 12.52
C PRO A 48 -2.86 -6.55 12.42
N ILE A 49 -3.52 -6.32 11.28
CA ILE A 49 -4.95 -6.55 11.11
C ILE A 49 -5.21 -7.50 9.95
N ALA A 50 -5.80 -8.66 10.27
CA ALA A 50 -6.37 -9.58 9.28
C ALA A 50 -7.89 -9.37 9.21
N VAL A 51 -8.39 -9.06 8.02
CA VAL A 51 -9.84 -8.90 7.77
C VAL A 51 -10.45 -10.27 7.54
N GLU A 52 -11.03 -10.83 8.59
CA GLU A 52 -11.75 -12.10 8.56
C GLU A 52 -13.13 -11.95 7.88
N PRO A 53 -13.77 -13.04 7.41
CA PRO A 53 -15.09 -12.96 6.74
C PRO A 53 -16.15 -12.20 7.55
N ASP A 54 -16.14 -12.33 8.88
CA ASP A 54 -17.10 -11.66 9.78
C ASP A 54 -16.64 -10.30 10.30
N PHE A 55 -15.43 -9.86 9.95
CA PHE A 55 -14.80 -8.65 10.51
C PHE A 55 -15.67 -7.41 10.28
N THR A 56 -16.09 -7.18 9.05
CA THR A 56 -16.92 -6.03 8.68
C THR A 56 -18.23 -6.01 9.44
N ARG A 57 -18.90 -7.15 9.54
CA ARG A 57 -20.18 -7.26 10.28
C ARG A 57 -19.99 -6.96 11.77
N LYS A 58 -18.96 -7.55 12.38
CA LYS A 58 -18.63 -7.31 13.80
C LYS A 58 -18.30 -5.85 14.05
N TYR A 59 -17.52 -5.24 13.16
CA TYR A 59 -17.18 -3.82 13.27
C TYR A 59 -18.43 -2.93 13.21
N LEU A 60 -19.32 -3.15 12.25
CA LEU A 60 -20.55 -2.34 12.11
C LEU A 60 -21.51 -2.49 13.30
N GLN A 61 -21.43 -3.60 14.05
CA GLN A 61 -22.23 -3.80 15.27
C GLN A 61 -21.64 -3.10 16.49
N ALA A 62 -20.30 -2.99 16.57
CA ALA A 62 -19.60 -2.43 17.72
C ALA A 62 -18.31 -1.72 17.25
N ALA A 63 -18.49 -0.60 16.54
CA ALA A 63 -17.39 0.13 15.95
C ALA A 63 -16.39 0.64 17.01
N ASN A 64 -15.13 0.29 16.85
CA ASN A 64 -14.02 0.79 17.67
C ASN A 64 -12.79 1.04 16.79
N ASN A 65 -12.85 2.11 15.99
CA ASN A 65 -11.76 2.50 15.11
C ASN A 65 -10.48 2.87 15.90
N GLU A 66 -10.63 3.53 17.04
CA GLU A 66 -9.48 3.95 17.85
C GLU A 66 -8.59 2.78 18.26
N ALA A 67 -9.19 1.64 18.66
CA ALA A 67 -8.44 0.44 19.01
C ALA A 67 -7.66 -0.13 17.82
N LEU A 68 -8.27 -0.11 16.62
CA LEU A 68 -7.63 -0.57 15.40
C LEU A 68 -6.47 0.35 14.99
N VAL A 69 -6.68 1.67 15.03
CA VAL A 69 -5.63 2.67 14.75
C VAL A 69 -4.46 2.49 15.72
N LYS A 70 -4.71 2.39 17.01
CA LYS A 70 -3.66 2.15 18.03
C LYS A 70 -2.89 0.85 17.77
N LYS A 71 -3.59 -0.20 17.34
CA LYS A 71 -2.94 -1.48 17.01
C LYS A 71 -1.98 -1.32 15.83
N ILE A 72 -2.41 -0.63 14.76
CA ILE A 72 -1.57 -0.35 13.60
C ILE A 72 -0.36 0.52 13.98
N GLN A 73 -0.57 1.60 14.72
CA GLN A 73 0.50 2.51 15.13
C GLN A 73 1.56 1.79 15.97
N LYS A 74 1.14 1.02 16.97
CA LYS A 74 2.07 0.23 17.80
C LYS A 74 2.86 -0.80 16.99
N ALA A 75 2.22 -1.44 16.02
CA ALA A 75 2.89 -2.39 15.13
C ALA A 75 3.90 -1.66 14.23
N PHE A 76 3.50 -0.52 13.66
CA PHE A 76 4.38 0.33 12.85
C PHE A 76 5.60 0.79 13.65
N ASP A 77 5.43 1.27 14.89
CA ASP A 77 6.54 1.70 15.74
C ASP A 77 7.56 0.58 15.97
N ARG A 78 7.08 -0.66 16.18
CA ARG A 78 7.97 -1.83 16.32
C ARG A 78 8.67 -2.20 15.03
N VAL A 79 7.97 -2.16 13.89
CA VAL A 79 8.58 -2.41 12.58
C VAL A 79 9.58 -1.32 12.22
N ALA A 80 9.29 -0.07 12.56
CA ALA A 80 10.16 1.08 12.24
C ALA A 80 11.39 1.19 13.15
N TRP A 81 11.41 0.49 14.28
CA TRP A 81 12.53 0.53 15.21
C TRP A 81 13.84 0.16 14.51
N GLU A 82 14.82 1.06 14.61
CA GLU A 82 16.14 0.95 13.97
C GLU A 82 16.13 0.73 12.44
N LYS A 83 15.03 1.04 11.75
CA LYS A 83 14.96 0.98 10.28
C LYS A 83 15.27 2.34 9.65
N ASP A 84 15.95 2.27 8.51
CA ASP A 84 16.27 3.46 7.70
C ASP A 84 15.10 3.81 6.78
N PHE A 85 14.31 2.81 6.42
CA PHE A 85 13.15 2.94 5.54
C PHE A 85 12.08 1.90 5.89
N VAL A 86 10.82 2.30 5.90
CA VAL A 86 9.68 1.38 6.06
C VAL A 86 8.79 1.47 4.83
N LEU A 87 8.52 0.33 4.20
CA LEU A 87 7.54 0.19 3.14
C LEU A 87 6.19 -0.21 3.75
N CYS A 88 5.18 0.65 3.59
CA CYS A 88 3.80 0.34 3.97
C CYS A 88 3.03 -0.08 2.71
N GLU A 89 2.42 -1.27 2.71
CA GLU A 89 1.61 -1.74 1.60
C GLU A 89 0.13 -1.63 1.91
N GLY A 90 -0.62 -0.94 1.04
CA GLY A 90 -2.07 -0.89 1.08
C GLY A 90 -2.71 -2.02 0.29
N SER A 91 -3.95 -2.37 0.61
CA SER A 91 -4.74 -3.35 -0.11
C SER A 91 -5.65 -2.69 -1.15
N GLY A 92 -5.50 -3.02 -2.42
CA GLY A 92 -6.36 -2.52 -3.49
C GLY A 92 -6.21 -1.00 -3.74
N HIS A 93 -7.32 -0.25 -3.76
CA HIS A 93 -7.33 1.19 -4.04
C HIS A 93 -7.42 2.03 -2.76
N ALA A 94 -7.27 3.36 -2.87
CA ALA A 94 -7.23 4.30 -1.74
C ALA A 94 -8.38 4.15 -0.74
N GLY A 95 -9.56 3.77 -1.21
CA GLY A 95 -10.78 3.65 -0.38
C GLY A 95 -11.00 2.29 0.27
N VAL A 96 -10.16 1.28 0.00
CA VAL A 96 -10.31 -0.04 0.64
C VAL A 96 -10.10 0.09 2.14
N GLY A 97 -11.03 -0.44 2.92
CA GLY A 97 -11.07 -0.31 4.37
C GLY A 97 -11.97 0.82 4.89
N SER A 98 -12.58 1.63 4.03
CA SER A 98 -13.48 2.72 4.44
C SER A 98 -14.66 2.25 5.28
N VAL A 99 -15.10 1.01 5.12
CA VAL A 99 -16.22 0.44 5.88
C VAL A 99 -15.95 0.33 7.39
N PHE A 100 -14.69 0.30 7.79
CA PHE A 100 -14.25 0.31 9.19
C PHE A 100 -13.32 1.49 9.50
N ASP A 101 -13.46 2.58 8.76
CA ASP A 101 -12.72 3.84 8.94
C ASP A 101 -11.20 3.69 8.95
N LEU A 102 -10.69 2.75 8.14
CA LEU A 102 -9.28 2.46 7.91
C LEU A 102 -9.00 2.30 6.40
N SER A 103 -9.51 3.24 5.59
CA SER A 103 -9.10 3.30 4.20
C SER A 103 -7.58 3.43 4.08
N ASN A 104 -6.99 2.98 2.97
CA ASN A 104 -5.57 3.17 2.74
C ASN A 104 -5.14 4.64 2.91
N ALA A 105 -6.02 5.59 2.55
CA ALA A 105 -5.75 7.02 2.74
C ALA A 105 -5.74 7.41 4.23
N GLN A 106 -6.67 6.89 5.03
CA GLN A 106 -6.69 7.13 6.48
C GLN A 106 -5.51 6.47 7.18
N VAL A 107 -5.16 5.24 6.79
CA VAL A 107 -3.97 4.55 7.32
C VAL A 107 -2.69 5.34 7.00
N ALA A 108 -2.51 5.79 5.75
CA ALA A 108 -1.36 6.60 5.37
C ALA A 108 -1.27 7.90 6.21
N LYS A 109 -2.40 8.56 6.47
CA LYS A 109 -2.48 9.72 7.35
C LYS A 109 -2.07 9.40 8.79
N HIS A 110 -2.62 8.31 9.37
CA HIS A 110 -2.31 7.90 10.75
C HIS A 110 -0.84 7.52 10.96
N LEU A 111 -0.18 7.02 9.91
CA LEU A 111 1.24 6.65 9.93
C LEU A 111 2.17 7.77 9.43
N GLY A 112 1.62 8.91 8.95
CA GLY A 112 2.42 9.99 8.37
C GLY A 112 3.17 9.59 7.10
N CYS A 113 2.65 8.62 6.34
CA CYS A 113 3.29 8.11 5.14
C CYS A 113 3.06 9.05 3.94
N LYS A 114 4.08 9.18 3.09
CA LYS A 114 3.92 9.65 1.71
C LYS A 114 3.54 8.48 0.82
N VAL A 115 2.78 8.74 -0.24
CA VAL A 115 2.17 7.70 -1.06
C VAL A 115 2.76 7.64 -2.47
N ILE A 116 3.00 6.44 -2.95
CA ILE A 116 3.20 6.13 -4.37
C ILE A 116 1.99 5.33 -4.84
N ILE A 117 1.34 5.80 -5.90
CA ILE A 117 0.25 5.04 -6.53
C ILE A 117 0.85 4.11 -7.58
N VAL A 118 0.60 2.81 -7.46
CA VAL A 118 0.96 1.82 -8.48
C VAL A 118 -0.29 1.42 -9.24
N THR A 119 -0.30 1.58 -10.56
CA THR A 119 -1.43 1.18 -11.42
C THR A 119 -0.94 0.42 -12.64
N ARG A 120 -1.86 -0.23 -13.36
CA ARG A 120 -1.52 -0.92 -14.62
C ARG A 120 -1.15 0.08 -15.70
N GLY A 121 -0.36 -0.37 -16.67
CA GLY A 121 0.05 0.44 -17.81
C GLY A 121 -1.11 0.81 -18.73
N GLY A 122 -1.02 2.01 -19.30
CA GLY A 122 -2.01 2.57 -20.22
C GLY A 122 -2.06 4.08 -20.12
N ILE A 123 -2.83 4.72 -20.98
CA ILE A 123 -2.92 6.19 -21.09
C ILE A 123 -4.32 6.76 -20.80
N GLY A 124 -5.35 5.93 -20.74
CA GLY A 124 -6.72 6.34 -20.43
C GLY A 124 -7.12 5.90 -19.02
N LYS A 125 -7.71 4.71 -18.92
CA LYS A 125 -8.20 4.14 -17.65
C LYS A 125 -7.22 4.27 -16.46
N PRO A 126 -5.90 4.02 -16.60
CA PRO A 126 -4.98 4.17 -15.47
C PRO A 126 -4.91 5.60 -14.94
N ILE A 127 -5.00 6.61 -15.80
CA ILE A 127 -5.02 8.02 -15.37
C ILE A 127 -6.33 8.34 -14.64
N ASP A 128 -7.46 7.79 -15.10
CA ASP A 128 -8.75 7.93 -14.40
C ASP A 128 -8.72 7.25 -13.03
N ASP A 129 -8.19 6.03 -12.94
CA ASP A 129 -8.01 5.30 -11.68
C ASP A 129 -7.09 6.08 -10.70
N VAL A 130 -6.01 6.68 -11.21
CA VAL A 130 -5.13 7.54 -10.41
C VAL A 130 -5.88 8.76 -9.89
N ALA A 131 -6.70 9.41 -10.70
CA ALA A 131 -7.47 10.59 -10.30
C ALA A 131 -8.47 10.28 -9.17
N LEU A 132 -9.14 9.12 -9.22
CA LEU A 132 -10.03 8.66 -8.14
C LEU A 132 -9.26 8.43 -6.83
N ASN A 133 -8.10 7.78 -6.90
CA ASN A 133 -7.27 7.55 -5.73
C ASN A 133 -6.71 8.87 -5.17
N GLN A 134 -6.23 9.76 -6.02
CA GLN A 134 -5.74 11.08 -5.67
C GLN A 134 -6.75 11.88 -4.85
N ALA A 135 -8.00 11.92 -5.29
CA ALA A 135 -9.07 12.66 -4.61
C ALA A 135 -9.24 12.23 -3.14
N LEU A 136 -9.10 10.94 -2.84
CA LEU A 136 -9.23 10.46 -1.46
C LEU A 136 -7.99 10.75 -0.62
N PHE A 137 -6.78 10.60 -1.18
CA PHE A 137 -5.55 10.97 -0.48
C PHE A 137 -5.51 12.48 -0.19
N GLU A 138 -5.89 13.32 -1.16
CA GLU A 138 -5.99 14.78 -0.97
C GLU A 138 -7.00 15.16 0.11
N LYS A 139 -8.18 14.50 0.11
CA LYS A 139 -9.19 14.70 1.16
C LYS A 139 -8.64 14.43 2.56
N GLU A 140 -7.80 13.41 2.69
CA GLU A 140 -7.17 13.05 3.98
C GLU A 140 -5.89 13.87 4.27
N GLY A 141 -5.46 14.73 3.36
CA GLY A 141 -4.25 15.57 3.49
C GLY A 141 -2.96 14.77 3.36
N VAL A 142 -2.98 13.66 2.60
CA VAL A 142 -1.82 12.77 2.39
C VAL A 142 -1.11 13.14 1.09
N GLU A 143 0.20 13.35 1.18
CA GLU A 143 1.05 13.67 0.02
C GLU A 143 1.25 12.46 -0.89
N ILE A 144 0.97 12.64 -2.18
CA ILE A 144 1.32 11.68 -3.23
C ILE A 144 2.61 12.14 -3.90
N ILE A 145 3.68 11.37 -3.75
CA ILE A 145 4.99 11.69 -4.32
C ILE A 145 5.13 11.27 -5.79
N GLY A 146 4.21 10.45 -6.30
CA GLY A 146 4.14 10.11 -7.71
C GLY A 146 3.44 8.79 -8.01
N VAL A 147 3.54 8.40 -9.27
CA VAL A 147 2.85 7.24 -9.86
C VAL A 147 3.85 6.30 -10.53
N ILE A 148 3.65 5.00 -10.37
CA ILE A 148 4.36 3.96 -11.11
C ILE A 148 3.34 3.22 -11.98
N LEU A 149 3.65 3.06 -13.28
CA LEU A 149 2.89 2.21 -14.18
C LEU A 149 3.52 0.83 -14.23
N ASN A 150 2.74 -0.20 -13.91
CA ASN A 150 3.18 -1.58 -13.89
C ASN A 150 2.56 -2.39 -15.04
N GLN A 151 3.20 -3.49 -15.42
CA GLN A 151 2.71 -4.40 -16.45
C GLN A 151 2.48 -3.74 -17.82
N VAL A 152 3.36 -2.85 -18.24
CA VAL A 152 3.31 -2.22 -19.56
C VAL A 152 3.91 -3.18 -20.58
N LEU A 153 3.22 -3.44 -21.70
CA LEU A 153 3.76 -4.26 -22.77
C LEU A 153 5.05 -3.65 -23.33
N ASP A 154 6.08 -4.46 -23.56
CA ASP A 154 7.43 -4.00 -23.96
C ASP A 154 7.39 -3.07 -25.17
N ASN A 155 6.62 -3.45 -26.20
CA ASN A 155 6.47 -2.67 -27.43
C ASN A 155 5.66 -1.36 -27.26
N LYS A 156 5.17 -1.06 -26.06
CA LYS A 156 4.39 0.15 -25.74
C LYS A 156 5.03 1.01 -24.65
N VAL A 157 6.17 0.62 -24.10
CA VAL A 157 6.81 1.31 -22.98
C VAL A 157 7.04 2.80 -23.30
N ASP A 158 7.70 3.11 -24.42
CA ASP A 158 8.02 4.50 -24.79
C ASP A 158 6.74 5.33 -25.03
N TYR A 159 5.79 4.78 -25.76
CA TYR A 159 4.51 5.43 -26.04
C TYR A 159 3.72 5.70 -24.74
N VAL A 160 3.57 4.69 -23.90
CA VAL A 160 2.84 4.83 -22.62
C VAL A 160 3.56 5.81 -21.69
N THR A 161 4.88 5.77 -21.63
CA THR A 161 5.68 6.67 -20.80
C THR A 161 5.46 8.14 -21.19
N ASP A 162 5.52 8.47 -22.49
CA ASP A 162 5.34 9.85 -22.95
C ASP A 162 3.93 10.37 -22.65
N PHE A 163 2.90 9.64 -23.04
CA PHE A 163 1.52 10.09 -22.85
C PHE A 163 1.08 10.08 -21.39
N ALA A 164 1.48 9.08 -20.61
CA ALA A 164 1.16 9.03 -19.17
C ALA A 164 1.83 10.18 -18.41
N ARG A 165 3.10 10.49 -18.73
CA ARG A 165 3.80 11.64 -18.13
C ARG A 165 3.05 12.94 -18.37
N ARG A 166 2.59 13.17 -19.60
CA ARG A 166 1.80 14.37 -19.96
C ARG A 166 0.45 14.39 -19.23
N GLY A 167 -0.24 13.25 -19.16
CA GLY A 167 -1.54 13.14 -18.50
C GLY A 167 -1.45 13.37 -16.99
N LEU A 168 -0.47 12.74 -16.32
CA LEU A 168 -0.23 12.88 -14.89
C LEU A 168 0.23 14.29 -14.51
N LYS A 169 1.10 14.92 -15.32
CA LYS A 169 1.53 16.31 -15.11
C LYS A 169 0.37 17.28 -15.06
N ARG A 170 -0.67 17.08 -15.90
CA ARG A 170 -1.90 17.90 -15.88
C ARG A 170 -2.69 17.76 -14.57
N LYS A 171 -2.45 16.71 -13.80
CA LYS A 171 -3.07 16.47 -12.49
C LYS A 171 -2.13 16.82 -11.32
N GLY A 172 -0.98 17.42 -11.61
CA GLY A 172 0.01 17.77 -10.59
C GLY A 172 0.80 16.56 -10.05
N LEU A 173 0.79 15.43 -10.77
CA LEU A 173 1.47 14.21 -10.35
C LEU A 173 2.68 13.89 -11.24
N GLU A 174 3.69 13.26 -10.63
CA GLU A 174 4.90 12.83 -11.32
C GLU A 174 4.82 11.34 -11.70
N LEU A 175 5.25 11.00 -12.92
CA LEU A 175 5.51 9.62 -13.32
C LEU A 175 6.91 9.22 -12.86
N LEU A 176 6.98 8.41 -11.79
CA LEU A 176 8.25 7.95 -11.19
C LEU A 176 8.90 6.82 -11.98
N GLY A 177 8.10 5.99 -12.64
CA GLY A 177 8.63 4.88 -13.40
C GLY A 177 7.57 4.08 -14.16
N VAL A 178 8.08 3.27 -15.09
CA VAL A 178 7.29 2.32 -15.87
C VAL A 178 7.96 0.95 -15.77
N ILE A 179 7.20 -0.05 -15.36
CA ILE A 179 7.67 -1.42 -15.21
C ILE A 179 7.09 -2.25 -16.36
N PRO A 180 7.94 -2.81 -17.23
CA PRO A 180 7.50 -3.69 -18.29
C PRO A 180 6.79 -4.94 -17.76
N HIS A 181 5.92 -5.52 -18.59
CA HIS A 181 5.27 -6.77 -18.26
C HIS A 181 6.28 -7.92 -18.29
N GLN A 182 6.44 -8.59 -17.18
CA GLN A 182 7.24 -9.81 -17.07
C GLN A 182 6.27 -11.00 -17.08
N PRO A 183 6.28 -11.86 -18.11
CA PRO A 183 5.53 -13.11 -18.06
C PRO A 183 6.13 -14.02 -16.99
N ILE A 184 5.26 -14.59 -16.16
CA ILE A 184 5.62 -15.58 -15.13
C ILE A 184 5.66 -16.95 -15.79
#